data_46f81bdebeade610ac5f11b211b9c0ef
#
_entry.id   46f81bdebeade610ac5f11b211b9c0ef
#
_cell.length_a   1.000
_cell.length_b   1.000
_cell.length_c   1.000
_cell.angle_alpha   90.00
_cell.angle_beta   90.00
_cell.angle_gamma   90.00
#
_symmetry.space_group_name_H-M   'P 1'
#
loop_
_entity.id
_entity.type
_entity.pdbx_description
1 polymer ?
#
loop_
_entity_poly.entity_id
_entity_poly.type
_entity_poly.pdbx_seq_one_letter_code
_entity_poly.pdbx_strand_id
1 'polypeptide(L)'
;MRAEIAATAGSPDIEIVEARSGPEVMVHVAESMPDLVIVDMQMGNMGGMATTLELRLEASYGKLAHVPVLMLLDRRPDVFLARRSGAEGWLVKPLDPIRLRRSVTALLAGGTFYDESYAPLSVVAAPADA
;
A
#
# COMPACT_ATOMS: atom_id res chain seq x y z
N MET A 1 7.02 10.79 -6.18
CA MET A 1 6.47 9.88 -5.16
C MET A 1 7.41 9.62 -3.98
N ARG A 2 8.63 9.21 -4.24
CA ARG A 2 9.57 8.97 -3.13
C ARG A 2 9.77 10.19 -2.26
N ALA A 3 9.88 11.36 -2.86
CA ALA A 3 10.08 12.60 -2.10
C ALA A 3 8.88 12.93 -1.23
N GLU A 4 7.66 12.65 -1.72
CA GLU A 4 6.45 12.87 -0.97
C GLU A 4 6.36 11.92 0.22
N ILE A 5 6.73 10.67 -0.01
CA ILE A 5 6.74 9.66 1.05
C ILE A 5 7.77 10.05 2.11
N ALA A 6 8.96 10.41 1.69
CA ALA A 6 10.03 10.79 2.61
C ALA A 6 9.66 12.02 3.43
N ALA A 7 9.10 13.04 2.78
CA ALA A 7 8.70 14.26 3.45
C ALA A 7 7.55 14.02 4.43
N THR A 8 6.60 13.18 4.04
CA THR A 8 5.41 12.90 4.85
C THR A 8 5.71 11.96 6.01
N ALA A 9 6.49 10.94 5.76
CA ALA A 9 6.92 10.02 6.80
C ALA A 9 7.79 10.76 7.83
N GLY A 10 8.60 11.71 7.36
CA GLY A 10 9.23 12.76 8.16
C GLY A 10 10.01 12.35 9.38
N SER A 11 10.14 11.09 9.67
CA SER A 11 10.84 10.64 10.85
C SER A 11 12.29 10.29 10.50
N PRO A 12 13.27 10.76 11.26
CA PRO A 12 14.65 10.36 11.05
C PRO A 12 14.88 8.87 11.28
N ASP A 13 13.90 8.19 11.89
CA ASP A 13 14.00 6.76 12.16
C ASP A 13 13.52 5.90 10.99
N ILE A 14 12.97 6.51 9.95
CA ILE A 14 12.50 5.77 8.79
C ILE A 14 13.53 5.79 7.69
N GLU A 15 13.99 4.60 7.31
CA GLU A 15 14.89 4.43 6.18
C GLU A 15 14.08 3.98 4.97
N ILE A 16 14.25 4.67 3.85
CA ILE A 16 13.52 4.35 2.62
C ILE A 16 14.45 3.72 1.62
N VAL A 17 14.09 2.53 1.17
CA VAL A 17 14.79 1.83 0.10
C VAL A 17 13.88 1.82 -1.12
N GLU A 18 14.37 2.34 -2.24
CA GLU A 18 13.58 2.46 -3.45
C GLU A 18 13.78 1.27 -4.38
N ALA A 19 12.68 0.77 -4.93
CA ALA A 19 12.71 -0.27 -5.95
C ALA A 19 11.90 0.24 -7.15
N ARG A 20 12.37 -0.09 -8.35
CA ARG A 20 11.77 0.41 -9.59
C ARG A 20 10.78 -0.57 -10.23
N SER A 21 10.74 -1.78 -9.74
CA SER A 21 9.90 -2.84 -10.31
C SER A 21 9.55 -3.86 -9.25
N GLY A 22 8.55 -4.68 -9.55
CA GLY A 22 8.18 -5.76 -8.66
C GLY A 22 9.30 -6.74 -8.38
N PRO A 23 10.02 -7.23 -9.41
CA PRO A 23 11.14 -8.12 -9.15
C PRO A 23 12.22 -7.49 -8.25
N GLU A 24 12.47 -6.20 -8.41
CA GLU A 24 13.43 -5.50 -7.56
C GLU A 24 12.94 -5.41 -6.11
N VAL A 25 11.63 -5.25 -5.90
CA VAL A 25 11.06 -5.31 -4.56
C VAL A 25 11.37 -6.65 -3.92
N MET A 26 11.17 -7.73 -4.65
CA MET A 26 11.41 -9.07 -4.12
C MET A 26 12.87 -9.28 -3.74
N VAL A 27 13.79 -8.73 -4.52
CA VAL A 27 15.22 -8.81 -4.21
C VAL A 27 15.52 -8.09 -2.89
N HIS A 28 15.00 -6.88 -2.73
CA HIS A 28 15.24 -6.10 -1.51
C HIS A 28 14.63 -6.77 -0.28
N VAL A 29 13.42 -7.31 -0.42
CA VAL A 29 12.76 -8.00 0.69
C VAL A 29 13.54 -9.24 1.12
N ALA A 30 14.09 -9.96 0.16
CA ALA A 30 14.90 -11.15 0.47
C ALA A 30 16.20 -10.80 1.17
N GLU A 31 16.79 -9.66 0.85
CA GLU A 31 18.04 -9.23 1.47
C GLU A 31 17.84 -8.70 2.88
N SER A 32 16.79 -7.94 3.09
CA SER A 32 16.50 -7.33 4.39
C SER A 32 15.01 -7.06 4.49
N MET A 33 14.33 -7.75 5.39
CA MET A 33 12.90 -7.68 5.55
C MET A 33 12.46 -6.28 5.99
N PRO A 34 11.66 -5.56 5.20
CA PRO A 34 11.19 -4.24 5.59
C PRO A 34 10.01 -4.33 6.57
N ASP A 35 9.70 -3.23 7.22
CA ASP A 35 8.55 -3.14 8.11
C ASP A 35 7.28 -2.79 7.35
N LEU A 36 7.42 -2.26 6.15
CA LEU A 36 6.30 -1.85 5.30
C LEU A 36 6.77 -1.81 3.85
N VAL A 37 5.93 -2.29 2.96
CA VAL A 37 6.15 -2.18 1.52
C VAL A 37 5.08 -1.25 0.95
N ILE A 38 5.50 -0.24 0.20
CA ILE A 38 4.59 0.66 -0.50
C ILE A 38 4.74 0.37 -1.98
N VAL A 39 3.66 -0.03 -2.64
CA VAL A 39 3.68 -0.36 -4.05
C VAL A 39 2.71 0.50 -4.83
N ASP A 40 3.09 0.85 -6.05
CA ASP A 40 2.22 1.55 -6.98
C ASP A 40 1.52 0.51 -7.85
N MET A 41 0.20 0.61 -7.98
CA MET A 41 -0.58 -0.31 -8.81
C MET A 41 -0.05 -0.34 -10.25
N GLN A 42 0.40 0.81 -10.75
CA GLN A 42 0.89 0.97 -12.11
C GLN A 42 2.41 0.84 -12.22
N MET A 43 3.00 0.15 -11.30
CA MET A 43 4.42 -0.15 -11.35
C MET A 43 4.73 -0.94 -12.62
N GLY A 44 5.82 -0.63 -13.29
CA GLY A 44 6.17 -1.25 -14.57
C GLY A 44 6.24 -2.76 -14.49
N ASN A 45 7.23 -3.37 -15.01
CA ASN A 45 7.44 -4.80 -14.99
C ASN A 45 6.96 -5.44 -13.68
N MET A 46 5.92 -6.24 -13.67
CA MET A 46 5.29 -6.80 -12.49
C MET A 46 4.65 -5.71 -11.62
N GLY A 47 3.36 -5.46 -11.85
CA GLY A 47 2.62 -4.40 -11.16
C GLY A 47 2.44 -4.62 -9.66
N GLY A 48 1.92 -3.58 -9.00
CA GLY A 48 1.76 -3.60 -7.55
C GLY A 48 0.91 -4.76 -7.05
N MET A 49 -0.14 -5.12 -7.79
CA MET A 49 -0.98 -6.25 -7.38
C MET A 49 -0.20 -7.57 -7.44
N ALA A 50 0.51 -7.81 -8.53
CA ALA A 50 1.30 -9.03 -8.67
C ALA A 50 2.40 -9.11 -7.61
N THR A 51 3.03 -7.98 -7.31
CA THR A 51 4.04 -7.92 -6.26
C THR A 51 3.44 -8.27 -4.90
N THR A 52 2.27 -7.73 -4.59
CA THR A 52 1.60 -8.02 -3.33
C THR A 52 1.24 -9.49 -3.23
N LEU A 53 0.70 -10.07 -4.30
CA LEU A 53 0.36 -11.48 -4.32
C LEU A 53 1.59 -12.36 -4.13
N GLU A 54 2.72 -11.99 -4.74
CA GLU A 54 3.96 -12.73 -4.57
C GLU A 54 4.46 -12.69 -3.13
N LEU A 55 4.39 -11.52 -2.51
CA LEU A 55 4.77 -11.38 -1.10
C LEU A 55 3.90 -12.26 -0.20
N ARG A 56 2.61 -12.33 -0.47
CA ARG A 56 1.68 -13.16 0.29
C ARG A 56 1.96 -14.64 0.08
N LEU A 57 2.26 -15.01 -1.16
CA LEU A 57 2.57 -16.39 -1.49
C LEU A 57 3.84 -16.86 -0.79
N GLU A 58 4.90 -16.06 -0.84
CA GLU A 58 6.14 -16.40 -0.17
C GLU A 58 5.96 -16.49 1.36
N ALA A 59 5.13 -15.62 1.92
CA ALA A 59 4.83 -15.68 3.35
C ALA A 59 4.06 -16.96 3.69
N SER A 60 3.13 -17.38 2.82
CA SER A 60 2.35 -18.59 3.06
C SER A 60 3.20 -19.85 3.00
N TYR A 61 4.30 -19.82 2.25
CA TYR A 61 5.24 -20.93 2.20
C TYR A 61 6.30 -20.87 3.31
N GLY A 62 6.25 -19.87 4.15
CA GLY A 62 7.23 -19.70 5.21
C GLY A 62 8.58 -19.18 4.76
N LYS A 63 8.69 -18.72 3.50
CA LYS A 63 9.95 -18.19 2.96
C LYS A 63 10.22 -16.76 3.41
N LEU A 64 9.16 -15.99 3.64
CA LEU A 64 9.25 -14.62 4.11
C LEU A 64 8.28 -14.43 5.28
N ALA A 65 8.59 -13.49 6.16
CA ALA A 65 7.63 -13.08 7.16
C ALA A 65 6.51 -12.28 6.51
N HIS A 66 5.38 -12.14 7.18
CA HIS A 66 4.30 -11.30 6.70
C HIS A 66 4.73 -9.83 6.79
N VAL A 67 4.62 -9.09 5.70
CA VAL A 67 4.91 -7.67 5.69
C VAL A 67 3.66 -6.91 5.25
N PRO A 68 3.31 -5.82 5.95
CA PRO A 68 2.17 -5.01 5.51
C PRO A 68 2.47 -4.31 4.19
N VAL A 69 1.45 -4.18 3.35
CA VAL A 69 1.56 -3.55 2.05
C VAL A 69 0.57 -2.40 1.96
N LEU A 70 1.07 -1.23 1.58
CA LEU A 70 0.25 -0.08 1.24
C LEU A 70 0.27 0.07 -0.27
N MET A 71 -0.90 0.02 -0.91
CA MET A 71 -1.00 0.09 -2.35
C MET A 71 -1.48 1.47 -2.78
N LEU A 72 -0.79 2.06 -3.75
CA LEU A 72 -1.16 3.36 -4.31
C LEU A 72 -1.92 3.13 -5.60
N LEU A 73 -3.13 3.65 -5.68
CA LEU A 73 -4.04 3.39 -6.78
C LEU A 73 -4.24 4.64 -7.62
N ASP A 74 -4.32 4.48 -8.95
CA ASP A 74 -4.57 5.60 -9.85
C ASP A 74 -6.04 5.92 -9.96
N ARG A 75 -6.90 4.92 -9.84
CA ARG A 75 -8.32 5.07 -10.08
C ARG A 75 -9.14 4.37 -9.01
N ARG A 76 -10.33 4.89 -8.77
CA ARG A 76 -11.26 4.31 -7.80
C ARG A 76 -11.59 2.84 -8.04
N PRO A 77 -11.84 2.41 -9.29
CA PRO A 77 -12.14 0.99 -9.52
C PRO A 77 -11.02 0.05 -9.11
N ASP A 78 -9.79 0.53 -9.05
CA ASP A 78 -8.66 -0.30 -8.64
C ASP A 78 -8.77 -0.76 -7.18
N VAL A 79 -9.65 -0.14 -6.40
CA VAL A 79 -9.89 -0.55 -5.00
C VAL A 79 -10.32 -2.00 -4.92
N PHE A 80 -11.09 -2.48 -5.90
CA PHE A 80 -11.50 -3.89 -5.91
C PHE A 80 -10.31 -4.82 -5.99
N LEU A 81 -9.33 -4.46 -6.83
CA LEU A 81 -8.12 -5.27 -6.97
C LEU A 81 -7.26 -5.19 -5.71
N ALA A 82 -7.12 -4.01 -5.14
CA ALA A 82 -6.35 -3.84 -3.92
C ALA A 82 -6.94 -4.66 -2.78
N ARG A 83 -8.25 -4.65 -2.65
CA ARG A 83 -8.94 -5.42 -1.64
C ARG A 83 -8.70 -6.92 -1.82
N ARG A 84 -8.78 -7.39 -3.07
CA ARG A 84 -8.58 -8.80 -3.37
C ARG A 84 -7.13 -9.26 -3.18
N SER A 85 -6.18 -8.34 -3.29
CA SER A 85 -4.77 -8.68 -3.10
C SER A 85 -4.42 -8.92 -1.63
N GLY A 86 -5.28 -8.49 -0.71
CA GLY A 86 -5.02 -8.62 0.72
C GLY A 86 -4.08 -7.57 1.27
N ALA A 87 -3.91 -6.44 0.56
CA ALA A 87 -3.12 -5.33 1.08
C ALA A 87 -3.74 -4.78 2.37
N GLU A 88 -2.91 -4.41 3.32
CA GLU A 88 -3.37 -3.84 4.58
C GLU A 88 -3.86 -2.41 4.43
N GLY A 89 -3.51 -1.77 3.34
CA GLY A 89 -4.00 -0.43 3.08
C GLY A 89 -3.91 -0.03 1.64
N TRP A 90 -4.65 0.99 1.27
CA TRP A 90 -4.56 1.61 -0.05
C TRP A 90 -4.92 3.09 0.03
N LEU A 91 -4.33 3.86 -0.90
CA LEU A 91 -4.63 5.26 -1.10
C LEU A 91 -4.93 5.47 -2.58
N VAL A 92 -5.94 6.27 -2.88
CA VAL A 92 -6.25 6.64 -4.26
C VAL A 92 -5.61 7.99 -4.53
N LYS A 93 -4.84 8.07 -5.63
CA LYS A 93 -4.18 9.32 -6.03
C LYS A 93 -5.20 10.39 -6.40
N PRO A 94 -4.89 11.67 -6.22
CA PRO A 94 -3.59 12.22 -5.81
C PRO A 94 -3.32 12.00 -4.33
N LEU A 95 -2.04 11.88 -3.99
CA LEU A 95 -1.64 11.59 -2.61
C LEU A 95 -1.77 12.84 -1.74
N ASP A 96 -2.51 12.68 -0.65
CA ASP A 96 -2.67 13.72 0.36
C ASP A 96 -1.62 13.45 1.45
N PRO A 97 -0.76 14.42 1.78
CA PRO A 97 0.26 14.22 2.80
C PRO A 97 -0.28 13.75 4.14
N ILE A 98 -1.45 14.22 4.53
CA ILE A 98 -2.04 13.82 5.81
C ILE A 98 -2.48 12.35 5.76
N ARG A 99 -3.16 11.95 4.69
CA ARG A 99 -3.59 10.56 4.54
C ARG A 99 -2.40 9.63 4.35
N LEU A 100 -1.39 10.08 3.62
CA LEU A 100 -0.19 9.27 3.45
C LEU A 100 0.48 9.00 4.79
N ARG A 101 0.64 10.04 5.61
CA ARG A 101 1.22 9.87 6.95
C ARG A 101 0.39 8.94 7.81
N ARG A 102 -0.93 9.12 7.81
CA ARG A 102 -1.82 8.28 8.60
C ARG A 102 -1.75 6.82 8.19
N SER A 103 -1.71 6.56 6.89
CA SER A 103 -1.66 5.20 6.40
C SER A 103 -0.34 4.52 6.76
N VAL A 104 0.77 5.22 6.58
CA VAL A 104 2.09 4.68 6.94
C VAL A 104 2.14 4.38 8.42
N THR A 105 1.70 5.32 9.25
CA THR A 105 1.70 5.14 10.69
C THR A 105 0.83 3.96 11.12
N ALA A 106 -0.36 3.85 10.53
CA ALA A 106 -1.28 2.76 10.87
C ALA A 106 -0.70 1.39 10.51
N LEU A 107 -0.10 1.28 9.31
CA LEU A 107 0.42 0.00 8.88
C LEU A 107 1.69 -0.38 9.64
N LEU A 108 2.53 0.58 9.98
CA LEU A 108 3.71 0.31 10.81
C LEU A 108 3.33 -0.13 12.21
N ALA A 109 2.17 0.29 12.69
CA ALA A 109 1.66 -0.13 14.00
C ALA A 109 0.89 -1.45 13.94
N GLY A 110 0.83 -2.09 12.79
CA GLY A 110 0.14 -3.37 12.64
C GLY A 110 -1.34 -3.26 12.29
N GLY A 111 -1.82 -2.07 11.97
CA GLY A 111 -3.21 -1.85 11.60
C GLY A 111 -3.46 -1.84 10.11
N THR A 112 -4.58 -1.26 9.73
CA THR A 112 -5.00 -1.13 8.33
C THR A 112 -5.38 0.31 8.05
N PHE A 113 -5.41 0.65 6.76
CA PHE A 113 -5.87 1.96 6.32
C PHE A 113 -6.49 1.85 4.93
N TYR A 114 -7.81 2.06 4.85
CA TYR A 114 -8.54 1.97 3.60
C TYR A 114 -9.07 3.35 3.23
N ASP A 115 -8.53 3.89 2.14
CA ASP A 115 -8.91 5.21 1.66
C ASP A 115 -10.34 5.18 1.09
N GLU A 116 -11.25 5.83 1.77
CA GLU A 116 -12.64 5.91 1.34
C GLU A 116 -13.01 7.28 0.79
N SER A 117 -12.02 8.13 0.56
CA SER A 117 -12.26 9.46 0.02
C SER A 117 -12.92 9.43 -1.37
N TYR A 118 -12.84 8.28 -2.04
CA TYR A 118 -13.45 8.08 -3.34
C TYR A 118 -14.96 7.81 -3.27
N ALA A 119 -15.50 7.51 -2.09
CA ALA A 119 -16.88 7.11 -1.97
C ALA A 119 -17.84 8.29 -2.25
N PRO A 120 -18.88 8.09 -3.07
CA PRO A 120 -19.83 9.16 -3.35
C PRO A 120 -20.67 9.48 -2.11
N LEU A 121 -20.92 10.76 -1.88
CA LEU A 121 -21.72 11.19 -0.74
C LEU A 121 -23.16 10.66 -0.77
N SER A 122 -23.68 10.48 -1.97
CA SER A 122 -25.04 9.98 -2.14
C SER A 122 -25.24 8.59 -1.55
N VAL A 123 -24.21 7.82 -1.46
CA VAL A 123 -24.28 6.48 -0.86
C VAL A 123 -24.60 6.59 0.62
N VAL A 124 -24.08 7.61 1.26
CA VAL A 124 -24.29 7.79 2.69
C VAL A 124 -25.74 8.15 3.00
N ALA A 125 -26.35 8.93 2.14
CA ALA A 125 -27.71 9.38 2.37
C ALA A 125 -28.75 8.27 2.19
N ALA A 126 -28.54 7.42 1.22
CA ALA A 126 -29.54 6.43 0.84
C ALA A 126 -29.94 5.47 1.97
N PRO A 127 -29.02 4.91 2.71
CA PRO A 127 -29.41 3.93 3.74
C PRO A 127 -30.14 4.53 4.92
N ALA A 128 -30.01 5.81 5.12
CA ALA A 128 -30.60 6.45 6.28
C ALA A 128 -32.12 6.29 6.34
N ASP A 129 -32.70 6.04 5.21
CA ASP A 129 -34.15 5.93 5.10
C ASP A 129 -34.69 4.53 5.27
N ALA A 130 -33.82 3.61 5.32
CA ALA A 130 -34.22 2.20 5.39
C ALA A 130 -34.80 1.84 6.75
#